data_e9a70b392a4730b5a2c73c7cc5d991e4
#
_entry.id   e9a70b392a4730b5a2c73c7cc5d991e4
#
_cell.length_a   1.000
_cell.length_b   1.000
_cell.length_c   1.000
_cell.angle_alpha   90.00
_cell.angle_beta   90.00
_cell.angle_gamma   90.00
#
_symmetry.space_group_name_H-M   'P 1'
#
loop_
_entity.id
_entity.type
_entity.pdbx_description
1 polymer ?
#
loop_
_entity_poly.entity_id
_entity_poly.type
_entity_poly.pdbx_seq_one_letter_code
_entity_poly.pdbx_strand_id
1 'polypeptide(L)'
;MKQVKLFIYLFIAGVMVAACNKDEAVTMRWDLTGCSNPWDSQIILDTFTTEAYHQGIYDYLMAENIAVNYISSEFDSSKAELCLACHCKTGEIILINIPKRDKSKLKRLENNNQFNLEFY
;
A
#
# COMPACT_ATOMS: atom_id res chain seq x y z
N MET A 1 29.13 39.82 -20.72
CA MET A 1 28.17 39.84 -19.58
C MET A 1 26.73 39.49 -19.97
N LYS A 2 26.22 39.83 -21.14
CA LYS A 2 24.84 39.46 -21.57
C LYS A 2 24.68 37.93 -21.80
N GLN A 3 25.68 37.28 -22.33
CA GLN A 3 25.66 35.84 -22.62
C GLN A 3 25.63 34.98 -21.33
N VAL A 4 26.36 35.37 -20.30
CA VAL A 4 26.41 34.64 -19.03
C VAL A 4 25.06 34.68 -18.30
N LYS A 5 24.33 35.81 -18.36
CA LYS A 5 22.98 35.92 -17.79
C LYS A 5 21.95 35.01 -18.46
N LEU A 6 22.06 34.83 -19.80
CA LEU A 6 21.15 33.94 -20.54
C LEU A 6 21.37 32.47 -20.14
N PHE A 7 22.62 32.04 -19.95
CA PHE A 7 22.93 30.67 -19.51
C PHE A 7 22.43 30.39 -18.09
N ILE A 8 22.50 31.37 -17.18
CA ILE A 8 22.00 31.23 -15.80
C ILE A 8 20.47 31.06 -15.81
N TYR A 9 19.73 31.84 -16.62
CA TYR A 9 18.27 31.70 -16.72
C TYR A 9 17.84 30.38 -17.34
N LEU A 10 18.56 29.87 -18.35
CA LEU A 10 18.30 28.55 -18.93
C LEU A 10 18.57 27.43 -17.96
N PHE A 11 19.60 27.55 -17.11
CA PHE A 11 19.93 26.53 -16.11
C PHE A 11 18.88 26.50 -14.98
N ILE A 12 18.42 27.65 -14.51
CA ILE A 12 17.38 27.77 -13.48
C ILE A 12 16.02 27.25 -14.02
N ALA A 13 15.66 27.54 -15.28
CA ALA A 13 14.46 27.03 -15.90
C ALA A 13 14.51 25.48 -16.05
N GLY A 14 15.65 24.89 -16.35
CA GLY A 14 15.85 23.44 -16.47
C GLY A 14 15.68 22.69 -15.14
N VAL A 15 16.09 23.31 -14.02
CA VAL A 15 15.98 22.69 -12.68
C VAL A 15 14.54 22.69 -12.16
N MET A 16 13.71 23.66 -12.56
CA MET A 16 12.31 23.73 -12.11
C MET A 16 11.40 22.68 -12.74
N VAL A 17 11.76 22.09 -13.88
CA VAL A 17 10.94 21.08 -14.58
C VAL A 17 11.18 19.67 -14.00
N ALA A 18 12.28 19.43 -13.31
CA ALA A 18 12.62 18.14 -12.72
C ALA A 18 11.91 17.84 -11.37
N ALA A 19 11.18 18.80 -10.79
CA ALA A 19 10.64 18.70 -9.43
C ALA A 19 9.18 18.25 -9.34
N CYS A 20 8.53 17.86 -10.44
CA CYS A 20 7.10 17.50 -10.47
C CYS A 20 6.82 16.07 -10.93
N ASN A 21 7.64 15.08 -10.54
CA ASN A 21 7.19 13.70 -10.52
C ASN A 21 6.54 13.42 -9.14
N LYS A 22 5.27 13.78 -8.98
CA LYS A 22 4.42 13.12 -7.99
C LYS A 22 4.42 11.65 -8.40
N ASP A 23 5.07 10.79 -7.60
CA ASP A 23 4.96 9.35 -7.78
C ASP A 23 3.47 9.02 -7.80
N GLU A 24 2.98 8.57 -8.96
CA GLU A 24 1.62 8.14 -9.13
C GLU A 24 1.35 7.03 -8.10
N ALA A 25 0.27 7.17 -7.33
CA ALA A 25 -0.09 6.21 -6.31
C ALA A 25 -1.14 5.23 -6.85
N VAL A 26 -1.13 4.02 -6.32
CA VAL A 26 -2.16 3.00 -6.58
C VAL A 26 -2.69 2.49 -5.25
N THR A 27 -3.98 2.16 -5.20
CA THR A 27 -4.61 1.58 -4.02
C THR A 27 -4.88 0.11 -4.27
N MET A 28 -4.40 -0.73 -3.35
CA MET A 28 -4.70 -2.15 -3.27
C MET A 28 -5.91 -2.35 -2.36
N ARG A 29 -6.79 -3.26 -2.74
CA ARG A 29 -7.92 -3.74 -1.91
C ARG A 29 -7.65 -5.18 -1.49
N TRP A 30 -7.94 -5.46 -0.23
CA TRP A 30 -7.91 -6.80 0.33
C TRP A 30 -9.17 -7.06 1.16
N ASP A 31 -9.97 -8.06 0.76
CA ASP A 31 -11.11 -8.51 1.56
C ASP A 31 -10.59 -9.28 2.78
N LEU A 32 -10.71 -8.70 3.97
CA LEU A 32 -10.16 -9.25 5.20
C LEU A 32 -10.88 -10.56 5.56
N THR A 33 -10.09 -11.58 5.89
CA THR A 33 -10.57 -12.86 6.42
C THR A 33 -10.36 -12.94 7.93
N GLY A 34 -10.99 -13.91 8.59
CA GLY A 34 -10.90 -14.08 10.03
C GLY A 34 -9.48 -14.25 10.55
N CYS A 35 -8.67 -15.11 9.90
CA CYS A 35 -7.28 -15.38 10.29
C CYS A 35 -6.42 -16.01 9.16
N SER A 36 -6.74 -15.71 7.89
CA SER A 36 -5.99 -16.22 6.72
C SER A 36 -5.49 -15.09 5.84
N ASN A 37 -5.09 -13.97 6.46
CA ASN A 37 -4.55 -12.84 5.73
C ASN A 37 -3.04 -13.01 5.49
N PRO A 38 -2.47 -12.44 4.42
CA PRO A 38 -1.08 -12.64 4.01
C PRO A 38 -0.04 -12.31 5.08
N TRP A 39 -0.36 -11.34 5.92
CA TRP A 39 0.51 -10.79 6.96
C TRP A 39 0.24 -11.34 8.36
N ASP A 40 -0.84 -12.10 8.59
CA ASP A 40 -1.24 -12.54 9.93
C ASP A 40 -0.15 -13.34 10.67
N SER A 41 0.65 -14.12 9.95
CA SER A 41 1.76 -14.87 10.53
C SER A 41 2.96 -14.01 10.94
N GLN A 42 3.02 -12.75 10.49
CA GLN A 42 4.12 -11.83 10.72
C GLN A 42 3.77 -10.72 11.73
N ILE A 43 2.48 -10.49 11.94
CA ILE A 43 1.99 -9.46 12.86
C ILE A 43 1.76 -10.06 14.23
N ILE A 44 2.49 -9.58 15.23
CA ILE A 44 2.30 -9.93 16.64
C ILE A 44 1.71 -8.70 17.32
N LEU A 45 0.48 -8.80 17.82
CA LEU A 45 -0.21 -7.70 18.50
C LEU A 45 -0.44 -8.05 19.98
N ASP A 46 0.00 -7.17 20.88
CA ASP A 46 -0.31 -7.26 22.31
C ASP A 46 -1.79 -6.93 22.59
N THR A 47 -2.37 -6.03 21.79
CA THR A 47 -3.76 -5.62 21.86
C THR A 47 -4.31 -5.47 20.44
N PHE A 48 -5.46 -6.10 20.17
CA PHE A 48 -6.09 -6.02 18.85
C PHE A 48 -6.98 -4.77 18.77
N THR A 49 -6.45 -3.73 18.13
CA THR A 49 -7.21 -2.56 17.67
C THR A 49 -7.00 -2.39 16.16
N THR A 50 -7.93 -1.71 15.50
CA THR A 50 -7.82 -1.43 14.05
C THR A 50 -6.52 -0.68 13.74
N GLU A 51 -6.15 0.28 14.57
CA GLU A 51 -4.93 1.09 14.41
C GLU A 51 -3.67 0.24 14.57
N ALA A 52 -3.63 -0.64 15.59
CA ALA A 52 -2.49 -1.54 15.82
C ALA A 52 -2.36 -2.55 14.66
N TYR A 53 -3.48 -3.03 14.13
CA TYR A 53 -3.49 -3.95 13.00
C TYR A 53 -2.99 -3.27 11.71
N HIS A 54 -3.47 -2.04 11.43
CA HIS A 54 -2.98 -1.24 10.30
C HIS A 54 -1.47 -0.94 10.42
N GLN A 55 -1.00 -0.63 11.64
CA GLN A 55 0.43 -0.41 11.89
C GLN A 55 1.24 -1.69 11.64
N GLY A 56 0.74 -2.86 12.07
CA GLY A 56 1.38 -4.13 11.82
C GLY A 56 1.50 -4.46 10.31
N ILE A 57 0.44 -4.19 9.54
CA ILE A 57 0.48 -4.32 8.07
C ILE A 57 1.51 -3.35 7.46
N TYR A 58 1.53 -2.11 7.94
CA TYR A 58 2.51 -1.11 7.50
C TYR A 58 3.94 -1.59 7.74
N ASP A 59 4.24 -2.03 8.95
CA ASP A 59 5.58 -2.49 9.34
C ASP A 59 6.02 -3.73 8.52
N TYR A 60 5.09 -4.66 8.29
CA TYR A 60 5.31 -5.84 7.44
C TYR A 60 5.70 -5.43 6.01
N LEU A 61 4.92 -4.56 5.37
CA LEU A 61 5.19 -4.12 4.01
C LEU A 61 6.49 -3.32 3.89
N MET A 62 6.79 -2.47 4.88
CA MET A 62 8.06 -1.75 4.94
C MET A 62 9.26 -2.69 5.08
N ALA A 63 9.14 -3.78 5.85
CA ALA A 63 10.17 -4.80 5.97
C ALA A 63 10.41 -5.54 4.63
N GLU A 64 9.37 -5.66 3.79
CA GLU A 64 9.45 -6.20 2.43
C GLU A 64 9.93 -5.15 1.38
N ASN A 65 10.42 -3.99 1.82
CA ASN A 65 10.86 -2.87 0.99
C ASN A 65 9.76 -2.30 0.07
N ILE A 66 8.52 -2.32 0.53
CA ILE A 66 7.36 -1.73 -0.12
C ILE A 66 6.99 -0.46 0.64
N ALA A 67 7.11 0.69 -0.01
CA ALA A 67 6.69 1.95 0.60
C ALA A 67 5.16 2.00 0.69
N VAL A 68 4.64 2.49 1.82
CA VAL A 68 3.21 2.64 2.06
C VAL A 68 2.92 4.11 2.34
N ASN A 69 1.99 4.70 1.61
CA ASN A 69 1.56 6.08 1.84
C ASN A 69 0.58 6.15 3.02
N TYR A 70 -0.44 5.28 3.00
CA TYR A 70 -1.41 5.14 4.10
C TYR A 70 -2.15 3.80 4.00
N ILE A 71 -2.74 3.38 5.11
CA ILE A 71 -3.65 2.24 5.21
C ILE A 71 -4.96 2.75 5.82
N SER A 72 -6.07 2.28 5.27
CA SER A 72 -7.41 2.51 5.79
C SER A 72 -8.25 1.25 5.65
N SER A 73 -9.42 1.23 6.25
CA SER A 73 -10.39 0.16 6.05
C SER A 73 -11.78 0.72 5.78
N GLU A 74 -12.59 -0.07 5.10
CA GLU A 74 -14.02 0.14 4.88
C GLU A 74 -14.79 -1.14 5.19
N PHE A 75 -16.07 -1.04 5.46
CA PHE A 75 -16.93 -2.20 5.74
C PHE A 75 -18.02 -2.35 4.69
N ASP A 76 -18.12 -3.55 4.10
CA ASP A 76 -19.17 -3.94 3.17
C ASP A 76 -19.86 -5.21 3.67
N SER A 77 -21.06 -5.05 4.24
CA SER A 77 -21.82 -6.17 4.79
C SER A 77 -22.19 -7.23 3.76
N SER A 78 -22.27 -6.87 2.46
CA SER A 78 -22.56 -7.82 1.38
C SER A 78 -21.44 -8.82 1.13
N LYS A 79 -20.22 -8.50 1.59
CA LYS A 79 -19.03 -9.34 1.49
C LYS A 79 -18.79 -10.20 2.74
N ALA A 80 -19.50 -9.96 3.82
CA ALA A 80 -19.38 -10.75 5.05
C ALA A 80 -19.95 -12.15 4.85
N GLU A 81 -19.16 -13.17 5.20
CA GLU A 81 -19.57 -14.58 5.13
C GLU A 81 -20.00 -15.06 6.52
N LEU A 82 -21.15 -15.76 6.57
CA LEU A 82 -21.68 -16.34 7.81
C LEU A 82 -21.01 -17.68 8.10
N CYS A 83 -19.72 -17.65 8.39
CA CYS A 83 -18.99 -18.84 8.82
C CYS A 83 -17.91 -18.49 9.86
N LEU A 84 -17.43 -19.52 10.59
CA LEU A 84 -16.44 -19.35 11.68
C LEU A 84 -15.04 -19.88 11.28
N ALA A 85 -14.81 -20.15 10.00
CA ALA A 85 -13.49 -20.61 9.53
C ALA A 85 -12.56 -19.43 9.24
N CYS A 86 -11.25 -19.64 9.37
CA CYS A 86 -10.22 -18.62 9.16
C CYS A 86 -10.29 -17.93 7.79
N HIS A 87 -10.71 -18.63 6.75
CA HIS A 87 -10.80 -18.12 5.38
C HIS A 87 -12.07 -17.31 5.09
N CYS A 88 -13.03 -17.29 6.02
CA CYS A 88 -14.29 -16.56 5.83
C CYS A 88 -14.06 -15.07 5.86
N LYS A 89 -14.64 -14.37 4.89
CA LYS A 89 -14.55 -12.92 4.80
C LYS A 89 -15.35 -12.25 5.91
N THR A 90 -14.75 -11.26 6.55
CA THR A 90 -15.37 -10.51 7.66
C THR A 90 -16.30 -9.40 7.18
N GLY A 91 -16.23 -9.02 5.91
CA GLY A 91 -16.86 -7.82 5.35
C GLY A 91 -15.99 -6.56 5.49
N GLU A 92 -14.92 -6.61 6.25
CA GLU A 92 -13.93 -5.54 6.30
C GLU A 92 -12.99 -5.63 5.09
N ILE A 93 -12.67 -4.47 4.51
CA ILE A 93 -11.82 -4.34 3.34
C ILE A 93 -10.67 -3.43 3.71
N ILE A 94 -9.45 -3.96 3.65
CA ILE A 94 -8.24 -3.15 3.87
C ILE A 94 -7.84 -2.48 2.56
N LEU A 95 -7.62 -1.17 2.64
CA LEU A 95 -7.17 -0.31 1.53
C LEU A 95 -5.74 0.12 1.82
N ILE A 96 -4.80 -0.29 0.97
CA ILE A 96 -3.38 0.04 1.11
C ILE A 96 -2.96 0.89 -0.08
N ASN A 97 -2.58 2.13 0.18
CA ASN A 97 -2.09 3.05 -0.85
C ASN A 97 -0.57 3.03 -0.90
N ILE A 98 -0.03 2.73 -2.07
CA ILE A 98 1.41 2.61 -2.32
C ILE A 98 1.83 3.44 -3.54
N PRO A 99 3.11 3.85 -3.64
CA PRO A 99 3.66 4.38 -4.88
C PRO A 99 3.57 3.35 -6.00
N LYS A 100 3.19 3.77 -7.20
CA LYS A 100 3.05 2.89 -8.39
C LYS A 100 4.31 2.08 -8.69
N ARG A 101 5.50 2.63 -8.38
CA ARG A 101 6.79 1.94 -8.54
C ARG A 101 6.89 0.65 -7.73
N ASP A 102 6.20 0.54 -6.60
CA ASP A 102 6.24 -0.62 -5.72
C ASP A 102 5.15 -1.66 -6.01
N LYS A 103 4.23 -1.38 -6.95
CA LYS A 103 3.18 -2.32 -7.38
C LYS A 103 3.73 -3.68 -7.80
N SER A 104 4.87 -3.72 -8.52
CA SER A 104 5.49 -4.98 -8.95
C SER A 104 6.08 -5.80 -7.80
N LYS A 105 6.56 -5.13 -6.74
CA LYS A 105 7.05 -5.79 -5.52
C LYS A 105 5.89 -6.46 -4.78
N LEU A 106 4.78 -5.73 -4.63
CA LEU A 106 3.58 -6.25 -3.98
C LEU A 106 2.99 -7.44 -4.74
N LYS A 107 2.96 -7.40 -6.08
CA LYS A 107 2.56 -8.55 -6.91
C LYS A 107 3.48 -9.77 -6.75
N ARG A 108 4.76 -9.58 -6.47
CA ARG A 108 5.67 -10.71 -6.18
C ARG A 108 5.37 -11.35 -4.83
N LEU A 109 5.01 -10.57 -3.81
CA LEU A 109 4.53 -11.11 -2.53
C LEU A 109 3.25 -11.91 -2.73
N GLU A 110 2.32 -11.43 -3.54
CA GLU A 110 1.10 -12.13 -3.93
C GLU A 110 1.41 -13.52 -4.50
N ASN A 111 2.25 -13.59 -5.53
CA ASN A 111 2.60 -14.84 -6.20
C ASN A 111 3.30 -15.83 -5.26
N ASN A 112 4.14 -15.34 -4.35
CA ASN A 112 4.86 -16.20 -3.40
C ASN A 112 3.95 -16.75 -2.29
N ASN A 113 2.89 -16.03 -1.94
CA ASN A 113 2.01 -16.34 -0.81
C ASN A 113 0.60 -16.79 -1.22
N GLN A 114 0.32 -16.95 -2.52
CA GLN A 114 -0.94 -17.46 -3.07
C GLN A 114 -2.20 -16.63 -2.75
N PHE A 115 -2.11 -15.31 -2.67
CA PHE A 115 -3.27 -14.45 -2.51
C PHE A 115 -3.51 -13.56 -3.72
N ASN A 116 -4.78 -13.25 -3.98
CA ASN A 116 -5.23 -12.40 -5.06
C ASN A 116 -5.45 -10.97 -4.55
N LEU A 117 -4.67 -10.02 -5.09
CA LEU A 117 -4.80 -8.60 -4.80
C LEU A 117 -5.51 -7.89 -5.95
N GLU A 118 -6.54 -7.12 -5.64
CA GLU A 118 -7.19 -6.24 -6.60
C GLU A 118 -6.58 -4.83 -6.50
N PHE A 119 -6.20 -4.25 -7.65
CA PHE A 119 -5.65 -2.91 -7.76
C PHE A 119 -6.59 -1.99 -8.51
N TYR A 120 -6.76 -0.79 -8.00
CA TYR A 120 -7.52 0.31 -8.61
C TYR A 120 -6.66 1.54 -8.84
#